data_b29d12302fcfb0b999f19ef65cf7a9e1
#
_entry.id   b29d12302fcfb0b999f19ef65cf7a9e1
#
_cell.length_a   1.000
_cell.length_b   1.000
_cell.length_c   1.000
_cell.angle_alpha   90.00
_cell.angle_beta   90.00
_cell.angle_gamma   90.00
#
_symmetry.space_group_name_H-M   'P 1'
#
loop_
_entity.id
_entity.type
_entity.pdbx_description
1 polymer ?
#
loop_
_entity_poly.entity_id
_entity_poly.type
_entity_poly.pdbx_seq_one_letter_code
_entity_poly.pdbx_strand_id
1 'polypeptide(L)'
;QIQAAIVQYYREFMLEFGCTEIFTPLMLASSSEGGSEIFEIEYFDKKATLAQSAQLYKQVMVGVFDRVFGLSKCFRAENSNTRRHTTEATQFEFEIGYIKDFSDVMQAQQECLRYILEKLYRTHKSQLEILGARQLVLPKGDFPCLTFDQACQLLEKQFQIQTQGGDDLSTEAERLLCEYARQQHGSDFIFVTNFKKAAFYAYKDEQGTYHNVDLLCKEMEISSGGRRIDSHSQLEAAIREAGLDPK
;
A
#
# COMPACT_ATOMS: atom_id res chain seq x y z
N GLN A 1 -18.65 1.70 14.79
CA GLN A 1 -17.77 1.41 15.94
C GLN A 1 -16.47 0.75 15.50
N ILE A 2 -16.48 -0.35 14.72
CA ILE A 2 -15.25 -1.06 14.29
C ILE A 2 -14.32 -0.13 13.50
N GLN A 3 -14.82 0.58 12.50
CA GLN A 3 -14.00 1.51 11.71
C GLN A 3 -13.37 2.60 12.60
N ALA A 4 -14.13 3.17 13.53
CA ALA A 4 -13.60 4.17 14.47
C ALA A 4 -12.50 3.60 15.36
N ALA A 5 -12.66 2.34 15.84
CA ALA A 5 -11.65 1.66 16.62
C ALA A 5 -10.36 1.39 15.82
N ILE A 6 -10.48 0.96 14.57
CA ILE A 6 -9.33 0.76 13.67
C ILE A 6 -8.57 2.08 13.49
N VAL A 7 -9.26 3.19 13.22
CA VAL A 7 -8.66 4.52 13.10
C VAL A 7 -7.92 4.91 14.37
N GLN A 8 -8.55 4.70 15.54
CA GLN A 8 -7.93 5.00 16.83
C GLN A 8 -6.66 4.18 17.06
N TYR A 9 -6.71 2.86 16.85
CA TYR A 9 -5.56 1.97 17.09
C TYR A 9 -4.42 2.20 16.08
N TYR A 10 -4.74 2.57 14.85
CA TYR A 10 -3.75 3.00 13.89
C TYR A 10 -2.99 4.24 14.38
N ARG A 11 -3.71 5.28 14.83
CA ARG A 11 -3.09 6.48 15.39
C ARG A 11 -2.22 6.17 16.61
N GLU A 12 -2.75 5.37 17.53
CA GLU A 12 -2.01 4.96 18.73
C GLU A 12 -0.69 4.29 18.35
N PHE A 13 -0.74 3.29 17.45
CA PHE A 13 0.46 2.60 16.98
C PHE A 13 1.45 3.56 16.32
N MET A 14 1.00 4.40 15.39
CA MET A 14 1.88 5.30 14.65
C MET A 14 2.55 6.33 15.56
N LEU A 15 1.85 6.84 16.56
CA LEU A 15 2.42 7.75 17.54
C LEU A 15 3.45 7.04 18.43
N GLU A 16 3.16 5.84 18.91
CA GLU A 16 4.10 5.00 19.67
C GLU A 16 5.33 4.61 18.84
N PHE A 17 5.15 4.40 17.53
CA PHE A 17 6.22 4.14 16.57
C PHE A 17 7.09 5.38 16.25
N GLY A 18 6.72 6.55 16.79
CA GLY A 18 7.43 7.80 16.63
C GLY A 18 7.11 8.57 15.35
N CYS A 19 5.96 8.32 14.74
CA CYS A 19 5.50 9.07 13.57
C CYS A 19 4.77 10.35 13.96
N THR A 20 4.91 11.39 13.15
CA THR A 20 4.12 12.63 13.22
C THR A 20 2.91 12.53 12.30
N GLU A 21 1.70 12.81 12.81
CA GLU A 21 0.49 12.89 11.96
C GLU A 21 0.54 14.14 11.10
N ILE A 22 0.32 13.98 9.80
CA ILE A 22 0.27 15.08 8.83
C ILE A 22 -1.10 15.15 8.15
N PHE A 23 -1.48 16.36 7.75
CA PHE A 23 -2.70 16.63 7.00
C PHE A 23 -2.32 17.23 5.65
N THR A 24 -2.77 16.60 4.58
CA THR A 24 -2.40 16.97 3.22
C THR A 24 -3.57 17.60 2.46
N PRO A 25 -3.31 18.49 1.49
CA PRO A 25 -4.36 19.05 0.63
C PRO A 25 -5.02 17.94 -0.21
N LEU A 26 -6.31 18.10 -0.45
CA LEU A 26 -7.10 17.19 -1.31
C LEU A 26 -7.37 17.79 -2.70
N MET A 27 -7.26 19.11 -2.85
CA MET A 27 -7.30 19.78 -4.14
C MET A 27 -5.88 20.19 -4.53
N LEU A 28 -5.44 19.76 -5.69
CA LEU A 28 -4.08 19.92 -6.17
C LEU A 28 -4.07 20.69 -7.50
N ALA A 29 -2.96 21.38 -7.77
CA ALA A 29 -2.76 22.09 -9.04
C ALA A 29 -2.51 21.14 -10.21
N SER A 30 -2.05 19.91 -9.93
CA SER A 30 -1.76 18.87 -10.93
C SER A 30 -1.89 17.49 -10.31
N SER A 31 -1.95 16.44 -11.15
CA SER A 31 -1.94 15.04 -10.71
C SER A 31 -0.69 14.73 -9.89
N SER A 32 -0.86 14.00 -8.79
CA SER A 32 0.22 13.54 -7.91
C SER A 32 0.83 12.20 -8.32
N GLU A 33 0.14 11.43 -9.14
CA GLU A 33 0.58 10.12 -9.63
C GLU A 33 0.30 10.01 -11.13
N GLY A 34 1.26 9.53 -11.90
CA GLY A 34 1.02 9.19 -13.29
C GLY A 34 0.35 7.82 -13.39
N GLY A 35 -0.82 7.70 -14.00
CA GLY A 35 -1.35 6.39 -14.38
C GLY A 35 -2.80 6.08 -14.03
N SER A 36 -3.40 6.63 -13.01
CA SER A 36 -4.84 6.50 -12.79
C SER A 36 -5.59 7.72 -13.32
N GLU A 37 -6.82 7.51 -13.77
CA GLU A 37 -7.67 8.60 -14.20
C GLU A 37 -7.93 9.56 -13.03
N ILE A 38 -7.89 10.87 -13.30
CA ILE A 38 -8.04 11.93 -12.33
C ILE A 38 -9.43 12.57 -12.42
N PHE A 39 -9.93 13.07 -11.30
CA PHE A 39 -11.05 14.01 -11.29
C PHE A 39 -10.53 15.42 -11.44
N GLU A 40 -10.82 16.05 -12.58
CA GLU A 40 -10.63 17.50 -12.75
C GLU A 40 -11.84 18.25 -12.20
N ILE A 41 -11.58 19.35 -11.52
CA ILE A 41 -12.61 20.26 -11.00
C ILE A 41 -12.34 21.69 -11.48
N GLU A 42 -13.40 22.43 -11.71
CA GLU A 42 -13.32 23.88 -11.98
C GLU A 42 -12.93 24.61 -10.71
N TYR A 43 -11.87 25.40 -10.77
CA TYR A 43 -11.36 26.20 -9.66
C TYR A 43 -11.14 27.64 -10.11
N PHE A 44 -12.16 28.47 -10.00
CA PHE A 44 -12.24 29.85 -10.53
C PHE A 44 -11.90 29.85 -12.03
N ASP A 45 -10.80 30.50 -12.41
CA ASP A 45 -10.30 30.61 -13.79
C ASP A 45 -9.34 29.50 -14.20
N LYS A 46 -9.14 28.50 -13.34
CA LYS A 46 -8.18 27.38 -13.51
C LYS A 46 -8.86 26.04 -13.30
N LYS A 47 -8.13 24.99 -13.63
CA LYS A 47 -8.48 23.62 -13.24
C LYS A 47 -7.65 23.20 -12.05
N ALA A 48 -8.24 22.40 -11.17
CA ALA A 48 -7.58 21.66 -10.12
C ALA A 48 -7.91 20.17 -10.26
N THR A 49 -7.19 19.33 -9.57
CA THR A 49 -7.42 17.87 -9.52
C THR A 49 -7.68 17.44 -8.08
N LEU A 50 -8.48 16.39 -7.91
CA LEU A 50 -8.61 15.73 -6.63
C LEU A 50 -7.41 14.78 -6.39
N ALA A 51 -6.92 14.74 -5.15
CA ALA A 51 -5.75 13.97 -4.78
C ALA A 51 -5.97 12.46 -4.95
N GLN A 52 -5.08 11.77 -5.64
CA GLN A 52 -5.07 10.32 -5.81
C GLN A 52 -4.36 9.62 -4.65
N SER A 53 -3.40 10.30 -4.02
CA SER A 53 -2.69 9.91 -2.79
C SER A 53 -1.99 11.11 -2.16
N ALA A 54 -1.47 10.93 -0.95
CA ALA A 54 -0.64 11.91 -0.28
C ALA A 54 0.87 11.69 -0.51
N GLN A 55 1.26 10.86 -1.47
CA GLN A 55 2.64 10.36 -1.59
C GLN A 55 3.70 11.47 -1.63
N LEU A 56 3.54 12.46 -2.49
CA LEU A 56 4.54 13.53 -2.63
C LEU A 56 4.68 14.36 -1.34
N TYR A 57 3.57 14.63 -0.67
CA TYR A 57 3.57 15.35 0.62
C TYR A 57 4.27 14.55 1.71
N LYS A 58 4.03 13.24 1.79
CA LYS A 58 4.72 12.37 2.75
C LYS A 58 6.22 12.37 2.54
N GLN A 59 6.68 12.27 1.28
CA GLN A 59 8.10 12.32 0.95
C GLN A 59 8.76 13.66 1.35
N VAL A 60 8.09 14.78 1.12
CA VAL A 60 8.57 16.10 1.57
C VAL A 60 8.64 16.19 3.09
N MET A 61 7.59 15.73 3.77
CA MET A 61 7.48 15.84 5.23
C MET A 61 8.42 14.89 5.98
N VAL A 62 8.79 13.76 5.40
CA VAL A 62 9.85 12.87 5.95
C VAL A 62 11.20 13.58 6.04
N GLY A 63 11.50 14.51 5.14
CA GLY A 63 12.70 15.35 5.23
C GLY A 63 12.74 16.26 6.46
N VAL A 64 11.60 16.44 7.15
CA VAL A 64 11.45 17.29 8.35
C VAL A 64 11.28 16.46 9.62
N PHE A 65 10.46 15.40 9.55
CA PHE A 65 9.99 14.64 10.72
C PHE A 65 10.51 13.21 10.80
N ASP A 66 11.36 12.76 9.87
CA ASP A 66 11.89 11.40 9.72
C ASP A 66 10.81 10.32 9.50
N ARG A 67 9.68 10.41 10.21
CA ARG A 67 8.55 9.48 10.12
C ARG A 67 7.24 10.24 10.17
N VAL A 68 6.37 9.99 9.21
CA VAL A 68 5.07 10.62 9.13
C VAL A 68 3.97 9.61 8.83
N PHE A 69 2.76 9.92 9.24
CA PHE A 69 1.57 9.16 8.87
C PHE A 69 0.38 10.08 8.63
N GLY A 70 -0.63 9.57 7.97
CA GLY A 70 -1.87 10.28 7.73
C GLY A 70 -3.05 9.36 7.47
N LEU A 71 -4.22 9.94 7.56
CA LEU A 71 -5.48 9.35 7.13
C LEU A 71 -6.03 10.24 6.02
N SER A 72 -5.66 9.89 4.80
CA SER A 72 -5.94 10.72 3.63
C SER A 72 -7.14 10.20 2.85
N LYS A 73 -7.97 11.11 2.36
CA LYS A 73 -8.93 10.78 1.31
C LYS A 73 -8.19 10.71 -0.02
N CYS A 74 -8.50 9.69 -0.81
CA CYS A 74 -8.03 9.57 -2.18
C CYS A 74 -9.20 9.43 -3.15
N PHE A 75 -9.01 9.94 -4.36
CA PHE A 75 -10.02 9.98 -5.41
C PHE A 75 -9.41 9.41 -6.69
N ARG A 76 -10.01 8.37 -7.22
CA ARG A 76 -9.58 7.73 -8.46
C ARG A 76 -10.75 7.61 -9.41
N ALA A 77 -10.65 8.20 -10.59
CA ALA A 77 -11.67 8.17 -11.63
C ALA A 77 -11.60 6.88 -12.47
N GLU A 78 -11.39 5.75 -11.81
CA GLU A 78 -11.29 4.47 -12.48
C GLU A 78 -12.65 4.02 -13.02
N ASN A 79 -12.66 3.57 -14.25
CA ASN A 79 -13.86 3.13 -14.94
C ASN A 79 -14.28 1.70 -14.56
N SER A 80 -14.21 1.39 -13.26
CA SER A 80 -14.56 0.09 -12.70
C SER A 80 -15.27 0.25 -11.36
N ASN A 81 -16.27 -0.60 -11.12
CA ASN A 81 -17.03 -0.62 -9.87
C ASN A 81 -16.89 -2.01 -9.22
N THR A 82 -15.77 -2.24 -8.58
CA THR A 82 -15.48 -3.49 -7.86
C THR A 82 -15.17 -3.19 -6.38
N ARG A 83 -15.06 -4.22 -5.56
CA ARG A 83 -14.64 -4.05 -4.14
C ARG A 83 -13.24 -3.45 -3.99
N ARG A 84 -12.39 -3.58 -5.01
CA ARG A 84 -11.03 -3.05 -5.07
C ARG A 84 -10.97 -1.60 -5.54
N HIS A 85 -11.82 -1.24 -6.51
CA HIS A 85 -11.78 0.02 -7.21
C HIS A 85 -12.92 0.89 -6.71
N THR A 86 -12.64 1.69 -5.69
CA THR A 86 -13.58 2.68 -5.16
C THR A 86 -13.18 4.08 -5.61
N THR A 87 -14.15 4.83 -6.07
CA THR A 87 -13.97 6.23 -6.51
C THR A 87 -13.40 7.12 -5.41
N GLU A 88 -13.83 6.88 -4.16
CA GLU A 88 -13.33 7.57 -2.97
C GLU A 88 -12.97 6.53 -1.90
N ALA A 89 -11.76 6.61 -1.38
CA ALA A 89 -11.33 5.78 -0.27
C ALA A 89 -10.65 6.61 0.84
N THR A 90 -10.58 6.04 2.04
CA THR A 90 -9.73 6.57 3.11
C THR A 90 -8.52 5.66 3.23
N GLN A 91 -7.36 6.18 2.93
CA GLN A 91 -6.09 5.47 3.03
C GLN A 91 -5.45 5.71 4.40
N PHE A 92 -4.90 4.64 4.97
CA PHE A 92 -4.02 4.65 6.13
C PHE A 92 -2.60 4.64 5.59
N GLU A 93 -1.94 5.78 5.67
CA GLU A 93 -0.65 5.99 5.00
C GLU A 93 0.44 6.32 6.01
N PHE A 94 1.63 5.79 5.80
CA PHE A 94 2.84 6.21 6.51
C PHE A 94 4.04 6.26 5.57
N GLU A 95 5.04 7.02 5.96
CA GLU A 95 6.32 7.14 5.27
C GLU A 95 7.44 7.17 6.32
N ILE A 96 8.54 6.45 6.05
CA ILE A 96 9.68 6.32 6.97
C ILE A 96 10.94 6.71 6.20
N GLY A 97 11.67 7.67 6.73
CA GLY A 97 13.01 8.03 6.25
C GLY A 97 14.10 7.14 6.83
N TYR A 98 15.29 7.21 6.23
CA TYR A 98 16.51 6.56 6.72
C TYR A 98 16.41 5.05 6.91
N ILE A 99 15.59 4.39 6.10
CA ILE A 99 15.48 2.94 6.10
C ILE A 99 16.76 2.28 5.60
N LYS A 100 17.11 1.13 6.14
CA LYS A 100 18.23 0.32 5.64
C LYS A 100 17.82 -0.43 4.38
N ASP A 101 16.63 -0.99 4.44
CA ASP A 101 16.03 -1.79 3.38
C ASP A 101 14.50 -1.63 3.41
N PHE A 102 13.83 -1.96 2.31
CA PHE A 102 12.36 -1.89 2.27
C PHE A 102 11.67 -2.92 3.18
N SER A 103 12.40 -3.90 3.69
CA SER A 103 11.94 -4.79 4.75
C SER A 103 11.59 -4.04 6.04
N ASP A 104 12.21 -2.88 6.31
CA ASP A 104 11.85 -2.03 7.45
C ASP A 104 10.40 -1.52 7.34
N VAL A 105 9.94 -1.25 6.11
CA VAL A 105 8.56 -0.84 5.84
C VAL A 105 7.60 -2.01 6.04
N MET A 106 7.96 -3.20 5.56
CA MET A 106 7.18 -4.43 5.75
C MET A 106 7.04 -4.76 7.23
N GLN A 107 8.13 -4.63 7.99
CA GLN A 107 8.13 -4.86 9.44
C GLN A 107 7.18 -3.90 10.15
N ALA A 108 7.29 -2.60 9.88
CA ALA A 108 6.39 -1.59 10.46
C ALA A 108 4.91 -1.88 10.12
N GLN A 109 4.63 -2.30 8.90
CA GLN A 109 3.28 -2.62 8.44
C GLN A 109 2.69 -3.83 9.16
N GLN A 110 3.47 -4.93 9.27
CA GLN A 110 2.97 -6.12 9.96
C GLN A 110 2.78 -5.90 11.47
N GLU A 111 3.65 -5.14 12.10
CA GLU A 111 3.52 -4.76 13.52
C GLU A 111 2.28 -3.90 13.76
N CYS A 112 2.03 -2.92 12.89
CA CYS A 112 0.84 -2.09 12.93
C CYS A 112 -0.45 -2.93 12.82
N LEU A 113 -0.50 -3.86 11.86
CA LEU A 113 -1.66 -4.73 11.69
C LEU A 113 -1.87 -5.66 12.89
N ARG A 114 -0.80 -6.24 13.45
CA ARG A 114 -0.89 -7.04 14.67
C ARG A 114 -1.48 -6.24 15.82
N TYR A 115 -0.93 -5.06 16.08
CA TYR A 115 -1.40 -4.17 17.13
C TYR A 115 -2.89 -3.83 16.99
N ILE A 116 -3.31 -3.44 15.79
CA ILE A 116 -4.71 -3.09 15.51
C ILE A 116 -5.62 -4.29 15.74
N LEU A 117 -5.28 -5.45 15.16
CA LEU A 117 -6.13 -6.64 15.21
C LEU A 117 -6.21 -7.24 16.61
N GLU A 118 -5.11 -7.33 17.34
CA GLU A 118 -5.09 -7.81 18.72
C GLU A 118 -5.93 -6.94 19.64
N LYS A 119 -5.80 -5.61 19.53
CA LYS A 119 -6.65 -4.68 20.28
C LYS A 119 -8.12 -4.83 19.88
N LEU A 120 -8.41 -4.87 18.60
CA LEU A 120 -9.77 -4.98 18.07
C LEU A 120 -10.46 -6.26 18.59
N TYR A 121 -9.79 -7.41 18.50
CA TYR A 121 -10.34 -8.69 18.96
C TYR A 121 -10.57 -8.74 20.45
N ARG A 122 -9.77 -8.02 21.24
CA ARG A 122 -9.93 -7.93 22.66
C ARG A 122 -11.07 -6.99 23.08
N THR A 123 -11.23 -5.85 22.41
CA THR A 123 -12.10 -4.77 22.86
C THR A 123 -13.45 -4.71 22.17
N HIS A 124 -13.58 -5.30 20.95
CA HIS A 124 -14.77 -5.21 20.11
C HIS A 124 -15.33 -6.58 19.70
N LYS A 125 -15.17 -7.58 20.56
CA LYS A 125 -15.59 -8.96 20.27
C LYS A 125 -17.07 -9.05 19.92
N SER A 126 -17.95 -8.43 20.71
CA SER A 126 -19.40 -8.46 20.49
C SER A 126 -19.81 -7.80 19.16
N GLN A 127 -19.16 -6.70 18.79
CA GLN A 127 -19.44 -6.02 17.51
C GLN A 127 -19.00 -6.87 16.31
N LEU A 128 -17.85 -7.55 16.43
CA LEU A 128 -17.37 -8.46 15.41
C LEU A 128 -18.30 -9.69 15.25
N GLU A 129 -18.82 -10.22 16.35
CA GLU A 129 -19.82 -11.31 16.34
C GLU A 129 -21.11 -10.89 15.66
N ILE A 130 -21.63 -9.69 15.95
CA ILE A 130 -22.83 -9.14 15.27
C ILE A 130 -22.64 -9.03 13.75
N LEU A 131 -21.42 -8.66 13.32
CA LEU A 131 -21.07 -8.57 11.90
C LEU A 131 -20.80 -9.93 11.24
N GLY A 132 -20.79 -11.03 12.00
CA GLY A 132 -20.36 -12.33 11.51
C GLY A 132 -18.90 -12.33 11.03
N ALA A 133 -18.09 -11.41 11.56
CA ALA A 133 -16.70 -11.27 11.14
C ALA A 133 -15.84 -12.37 11.74
N ARG A 134 -15.21 -13.19 10.87
CA ARG A 134 -14.22 -14.16 11.32
C ARG A 134 -12.91 -13.45 11.67
N GLN A 135 -12.29 -13.85 12.77
CA GLN A 135 -10.96 -13.38 13.13
C GLN A 135 -9.94 -13.80 12.05
N LEU A 136 -9.09 -12.85 11.70
CA LEU A 136 -7.94 -13.11 10.82
C LEU A 136 -6.86 -13.85 11.59
N VAL A 137 -6.25 -14.84 10.95
CA VAL A 137 -5.19 -15.62 11.54
C VAL A 137 -3.85 -14.91 11.28
N LEU A 138 -3.21 -14.54 12.38
CA LEU A 138 -1.86 -13.98 12.37
C LEU A 138 -0.85 -15.10 12.60
N PRO A 139 0.20 -15.24 11.78
CA PRO A 139 1.25 -16.22 12.03
C PRO A 139 2.05 -15.84 13.29
N LYS A 140 2.71 -16.81 13.94
CA LYS A 140 3.53 -16.55 15.14
C LYS A 140 4.79 -15.73 14.85
N GLY A 141 5.36 -15.89 13.67
CA GLY A 141 6.53 -15.15 13.17
C GLY A 141 6.11 -14.07 12.17
N ASP A 142 7.02 -13.68 11.29
CA ASP A 142 6.75 -12.74 10.23
C ASP A 142 5.67 -13.25 9.26
N PHE A 143 5.02 -12.33 8.58
CA PHE A 143 4.09 -12.71 7.51
C PHE A 143 4.87 -13.41 6.40
N PRO A 144 4.34 -14.49 5.80
CA PRO A 144 4.97 -15.13 4.66
C PRO A 144 5.20 -14.12 3.55
N CYS A 145 6.31 -14.28 2.84
CA CYS A 145 6.74 -13.38 1.77
C CYS A 145 7.22 -14.19 0.58
N LEU A 146 6.81 -13.81 -0.62
CA LEU A 146 7.28 -14.31 -1.90
C LEU A 146 7.69 -13.14 -2.79
N THR A 147 8.71 -13.32 -3.63
CA THR A 147 8.89 -12.40 -4.75
C THR A 147 7.82 -12.64 -5.80
N PHE A 148 7.57 -11.66 -6.66
CA PHE A 148 6.62 -11.79 -7.76
C PHE A 148 6.91 -13.01 -8.65
N ASP A 149 8.19 -13.25 -8.97
CA ASP A 149 8.58 -14.42 -9.75
C ASP A 149 8.35 -15.75 -9.01
N GLN A 150 8.58 -15.78 -7.69
CA GLN A 150 8.26 -16.97 -6.86
C GLN A 150 6.74 -17.19 -6.79
N ALA A 151 5.97 -16.13 -6.66
CA ALA A 151 4.51 -16.19 -6.67
C ALA A 151 3.98 -16.74 -8.01
N CYS A 152 4.49 -16.24 -9.14
CA CYS A 152 4.14 -16.73 -10.47
C CYS A 152 4.49 -18.22 -10.63
N GLN A 153 5.70 -18.63 -10.26
CA GLN A 153 6.11 -20.05 -10.32
C GLN A 153 5.23 -20.95 -9.45
N LEU A 154 4.85 -20.50 -8.27
CA LEU A 154 3.95 -21.22 -7.37
C LEU A 154 2.57 -21.39 -7.99
N LEU A 155 2.01 -20.31 -8.54
CA LEU A 155 0.71 -20.31 -9.20
C LEU A 155 0.67 -21.26 -10.41
N GLU A 156 1.71 -21.25 -11.23
CA GLU A 156 1.83 -22.16 -12.37
C GLU A 156 1.93 -23.63 -11.93
N LYS A 157 2.78 -23.94 -10.94
CA LYS A 157 3.04 -25.30 -10.50
C LYS A 157 1.89 -25.92 -9.71
N GLN A 158 1.26 -25.17 -8.82
CA GLN A 158 0.26 -25.72 -7.91
C GLN A 158 -1.18 -25.52 -8.40
N PHE A 159 -1.44 -24.42 -9.09
CA PHE A 159 -2.80 -24.05 -9.49
C PHE A 159 -3.02 -24.01 -11.01
N GLN A 160 -1.98 -24.29 -11.80
CA GLN A 160 -2.03 -24.30 -13.27
C GLN A 160 -2.49 -22.98 -13.90
N ILE A 161 -2.27 -21.87 -13.20
CA ILE A 161 -2.55 -20.53 -13.70
C ILE A 161 -1.34 -19.99 -14.44
N GLN A 162 -1.52 -19.66 -15.72
CA GLN A 162 -0.49 -18.98 -16.50
C GLN A 162 -0.44 -17.50 -16.13
N THR A 163 0.68 -17.09 -15.51
CA THR A 163 0.97 -15.69 -15.15
C THR A 163 1.99 -15.06 -16.11
N GLN A 164 2.40 -15.79 -17.15
CA GLN A 164 3.47 -15.37 -18.07
C GLN A 164 3.11 -14.09 -18.82
N GLY A 165 3.96 -13.06 -18.66
CA GLY A 165 3.86 -11.79 -19.37
C GLY A 165 3.05 -10.70 -18.68
N GLY A 166 2.49 -10.94 -17.51
CA GLY A 166 1.85 -9.91 -16.69
C GLY A 166 2.87 -9.16 -15.80
N ASP A 167 2.62 -7.89 -15.57
CA ASP A 167 3.41 -7.04 -14.66
C ASP A 167 2.76 -6.99 -13.27
N ASP A 168 1.58 -7.58 -13.09
CA ASP A 168 0.74 -7.52 -11.89
C ASP A 168 -0.02 -8.84 -11.66
N LEU A 169 -0.57 -9.02 -10.47
CA LEU A 169 -1.37 -10.17 -10.09
C LEU A 169 -2.85 -9.96 -10.47
N SER A 170 -3.45 -10.98 -11.06
CA SER A 170 -4.91 -11.00 -11.24
C SER A 170 -5.61 -11.25 -9.91
N THR A 171 -6.89 -10.88 -9.79
CA THR A 171 -7.72 -11.14 -8.61
C THR A 171 -7.73 -12.63 -8.22
N GLU A 172 -7.72 -13.52 -9.22
CA GLU A 172 -7.66 -14.97 -8.97
C GLU A 172 -6.28 -15.40 -8.42
N ALA A 173 -5.19 -14.81 -8.93
CA ALA A 173 -3.85 -15.05 -8.43
C ALA A 173 -3.71 -14.62 -6.96
N GLU A 174 -4.20 -13.45 -6.60
CA GLU A 174 -4.20 -12.95 -5.22
C GLU A 174 -4.99 -13.88 -4.28
N ARG A 175 -6.18 -14.31 -4.71
CA ARG A 175 -7.02 -15.25 -3.94
C ARG A 175 -6.27 -16.54 -3.65
N LEU A 176 -5.61 -17.12 -4.65
CA LEU A 176 -4.86 -18.38 -4.51
C LEU A 176 -3.60 -18.23 -3.66
N LEU A 177 -2.89 -17.11 -3.75
CA LEU A 177 -1.76 -16.81 -2.88
C LEU A 177 -2.20 -16.67 -1.41
N CYS A 178 -3.33 -16.05 -1.15
CA CYS A 178 -3.91 -16.00 0.20
C CYS A 178 -4.32 -17.39 0.71
N GLU A 179 -4.88 -18.24 -0.16
CA GLU A 179 -5.21 -19.63 0.18
C GLU A 179 -3.95 -20.43 0.50
N TYR A 180 -2.90 -20.32 -0.31
CA TYR A 180 -1.59 -20.90 -0.06
C TYR A 180 -1.01 -20.46 1.29
N ALA A 181 -1.00 -19.17 1.57
CA ALA A 181 -0.49 -18.63 2.83
C ALA A 181 -1.24 -19.21 4.04
N ARG A 182 -2.54 -19.36 3.92
CA ARG A 182 -3.35 -19.96 4.97
C ARG A 182 -3.06 -21.44 5.19
N GLN A 183 -2.94 -22.22 4.11
CA GLN A 183 -2.72 -23.66 4.18
C GLN A 183 -1.30 -24.00 4.63
N GLN A 184 -0.29 -23.31 4.10
CA GLN A 184 1.11 -23.65 4.33
C GLN A 184 1.75 -22.93 5.51
N HIS A 185 1.27 -21.71 5.82
CA HIS A 185 1.87 -20.84 6.84
C HIS A 185 0.93 -20.49 7.99
N GLY A 186 -0.35 -20.93 7.93
CA GLY A 186 -1.34 -20.57 8.95
C GLY A 186 -1.53 -19.06 9.06
N SER A 187 -1.48 -18.34 7.93
CA SER A 187 -1.57 -16.89 7.87
C SER A 187 -2.67 -16.45 6.91
N ASP A 188 -3.50 -15.49 7.33
CA ASP A 188 -4.42 -14.83 6.39
C ASP A 188 -3.74 -13.69 5.61
N PHE A 189 -2.43 -13.48 5.82
CA PHE A 189 -1.62 -12.42 5.20
C PHE A 189 -0.44 -13.02 4.44
N ILE A 190 -0.08 -12.40 3.32
CA ILE A 190 1.14 -12.71 2.57
C ILE A 190 1.64 -11.46 1.87
N PHE A 191 2.95 -11.21 1.97
CA PHE A 191 3.63 -10.20 1.16
C PHE A 191 4.03 -10.77 -0.20
N VAL A 192 3.87 -9.94 -1.24
CA VAL A 192 4.47 -10.18 -2.56
C VAL A 192 5.36 -8.97 -2.87
N THR A 193 6.60 -9.23 -3.26
CA THR A 193 7.63 -8.19 -3.45
C THR A 193 8.19 -8.22 -4.86
N ASN A 194 8.87 -7.15 -5.26
CA ASN A 194 9.64 -7.09 -6.48
C ASN A 194 8.80 -7.27 -7.75
N PHE A 195 7.68 -6.56 -7.84
CA PHE A 195 6.87 -6.49 -9.05
C PHE A 195 7.66 -5.85 -10.19
N LYS A 196 7.34 -6.20 -11.42
CA LYS A 196 8.05 -5.75 -12.63
C LYS A 196 7.69 -4.32 -13.04
N LYS A 197 6.61 -3.77 -12.50
CA LYS A 197 6.14 -2.40 -12.76
C LYS A 197 5.94 -1.66 -11.44
N ALA A 198 6.26 -0.38 -11.44
CA ALA A 198 6.05 0.51 -10.30
C ALA A 198 5.88 1.95 -10.76
N ALA A 199 5.46 2.84 -9.84
CA ALA A 199 5.40 4.27 -10.08
C ALA A 199 6.81 4.84 -10.34
N PHE A 200 6.90 5.97 -11.05
CA PHE A 200 8.17 6.57 -11.44
C PHE A 200 9.10 6.90 -10.25
N TYR A 201 8.56 7.15 -9.08
CA TYR A 201 9.31 7.45 -7.86
C TYR A 201 9.77 6.21 -7.09
N ALA A 202 9.45 5.01 -7.53
CA ALA A 202 9.87 3.77 -6.88
C ALA A 202 11.36 3.49 -7.14
N TYR A 203 12.08 3.08 -6.10
CA TYR A 203 13.47 2.71 -6.21
C TYR A 203 13.65 1.42 -7.02
N LYS A 204 14.65 1.45 -7.89
CA LYS A 204 15.07 0.32 -8.72
C LYS A 204 16.56 0.09 -8.50
N ASP A 205 16.95 -1.13 -8.20
CA ASP A 205 18.35 -1.47 -7.99
C ASP A 205 19.14 -1.57 -9.31
N GLU A 206 20.45 -1.83 -9.20
CA GLU A 206 21.37 -1.98 -10.34
C GLU A 206 21.03 -3.18 -11.23
N GLN A 207 20.33 -4.18 -10.71
CA GLN A 207 19.86 -5.35 -11.44
C GLN A 207 18.53 -5.08 -12.16
N GLY A 208 17.95 -3.92 -11.95
CA GLY A 208 16.69 -3.51 -12.53
C GLY A 208 15.45 -4.00 -11.78
N THR A 209 15.61 -4.43 -10.51
CA THR A 209 14.53 -4.90 -9.66
C THR A 209 13.92 -3.75 -8.86
N TYR A 210 12.60 -3.61 -8.89
CA TYR A 210 11.91 -2.67 -8.01
C TYR A 210 11.83 -3.19 -6.58
N HIS A 211 12.08 -2.33 -5.62
CA HIS A 211 11.90 -2.61 -4.19
C HIS A 211 10.49 -2.17 -3.75
N ASN A 212 9.51 -2.84 -4.29
CA ASN A 212 8.10 -2.62 -3.99
C ASN A 212 7.48 -3.86 -3.35
N VAL A 213 6.37 -3.68 -2.67
CA VAL A 213 5.69 -4.71 -1.91
C VAL A 213 4.19 -4.46 -1.87
N ASP A 214 3.43 -5.53 -2.08
CA ASP A 214 2.01 -5.58 -1.80
C ASP A 214 1.73 -6.54 -0.67
N LEU A 215 0.77 -6.19 0.18
CA LEU A 215 0.26 -7.07 1.21
C LEU A 215 -1.12 -7.56 0.82
N LEU A 216 -1.23 -8.86 0.66
CA LEU A 216 -2.49 -9.53 0.38
C LEU A 216 -3.13 -10.04 1.67
N CYS A 217 -4.45 -9.92 1.76
CA CYS A 217 -5.24 -10.48 2.84
C CYS A 217 -6.56 -11.02 2.32
N LYS A 218 -6.84 -12.27 2.66
CA LYS A 218 -8.04 -13.03 2.27
C LYS A 218 -8.20 -13.16 0.78
N GLU A 219 -8.28 -12.37 -0.06
CA GLU A 219 -8.54 -12.52 -1.50
C GLU A 219 -8.11 -11.29 -2.30
N MET A 220 -7.46 -10.34 -1.63
CA MET A 220 -7.15 -9.08 -2.27
C MET A 220 -5.92 -8.40 -1.65
N GLU A 221 -5.32 -7.52 -2.43
CA GLU A 221 -4.37 -6.52 -1.95
C GLU A 221 -5.09 -5.55 -0.98
N ILE A 222 -4.49 -5.38 0.19
CA ILE A 222 -4.96 -4.42 1.20
C ILE A 222 -4.00 -3.25 1.41
N SER A 223 -2.79 -3.35 0.91
CA SER A 223 -1.79 -2.30 0.99
C SER A 223 -0.69 -2.51 -0.04
N SER A 224 -0.19 -1.42 -0.58
CA SER A 224 0.95 -1.36 -1.49
C SER A 224 1.97 -0.33 -1.01
N GLY A 225 3.25 -0.56 -1.31
CA GLY A 225 4.31 0.32 -0.89
C GLY A 225 5.67 -0.06 -1.46
N GLY A 226 6.74 0.43 -0.81
CA GLY A 226 8.12 0.11 -1.18
C GLY A 226 9.09 1.23 -0.91
N ARG A 227 10.36 1.01 -1.25
CA ARG A 227 11.39 2.03 -1.19
C ARG A 227 11.21 3.05 -2.31
N ARG A 228 11.43 4.31 -1.98
CA ARG A 228 11.40 5.43 -2.92
C ARG A 228 12.81 5.79 -3.36
N ILE A 229 12.92 6.43 -4.51
CA ILE A 229 14.19 7.04 -4.95
C ILE A 229 14.56 8.14 -3.95
N ASP A 230 15.74 8.04 -3.38
CA ASP A 230 16.28 8.97 -2.37
C ASP A 230 17.36 9.92 -2.95
N SER A 231 17.78 9.71 -4.19
CA SER A 231 18.71 10.58 -4.92
C SER A 231 17.97 11.58 -5.80
N HIS A 232 18.22 12.88 -5.61
CA HIS A 232 17.64 13.93 -6.43
C HIS A 232 17.87 13.72 -7.94
N SER A 233 19.10 13.39 -8.34
CA SER A 233 19.43 13.19 -9.75
C SER A 233 18.74 11.96 -10.35
N GLN A 234 18.58 10.89 -9.58
CA GLN A 234 17.85 9.70 -10.02
C GLN A 234 16.35 9.99 -10.14
N LEU A 235 15.78 10.73 -9.19
CA LEU A 235 14.36 11.11 -9.23
C LEU A 235 14.07 12.03 -10.42
N GLU A 236 14.94 13.03 -10.67
CA GLU A 236 14.80 13.91 -11.83
C GLU A 236 14.87 13.13 -13.15
N ALA A 237 15.77 12.16 -13.27
CA ALA A 237 15.87 11.29 -14.43
C ALA A 237 14.58 10.45 -14.60
N ALA A 238 14.07 9.85 -13.54
CA ALA A 238 12.85 9.04 -13.55
C ALA A 238 11.60 9.88 -13.92
N ILE A 239 11.49 11.13 -13.44
CA ILE A 239 10.41 12.05 -13.83
C ILE A 239 10.46 12.33 -15.33
N ARG A 240 11.64 12.61 -15.89
CA ARG A 240 11.82 12.85 -17.33
C ARG A 240 11.50 11.60 -18.16
N GLU A 241 11.93 10.42 -17.70
CA GLU A 241 11.63 9.14 -18.37
C GLU A 241 10.12 8.86 -18.37
N ALA A 242 9.41 9.26 -17.33
CA ALA A 242 7.94 9.19 -17.26
C ALA A 242 7.23 10.24 -18.14
N GLY A 243 7.97 11.12 -18.83
CA GLY A 243 7.40 12.17 -19.69
C GLY A 243 6.84 13.37 -18.92
N LEU A 244 7.24 13.52 -17.65
CA LEU A 244 6.81 14.60 -16.77
C LEU A 244 7.87 15.72 -16.69
N ASP A 245 7.45 16.95 -16.34
CA ASP A 245 8.37 18.07 -16.10
C ASP A 245 8.87 18.03 -14.64
N PRO A 246 10.18 17.95 -14.40
CA PRO A 246 10.74 17.92 -13.06
C PRO A 246 10.77 19.30 -12.35
N LYS A 247 10.25 20.38 -12.99
CA LYS A 247 10.24 21.74 -12.42
C LYS A 247 8.97 22.05 -11.67
#